data_efefeec57cf428fe8962a4a5eb315af8
#
_entry.id   efefeec57cf428fe8962a4a5eb315af8
#
_cell.length_a   1.000
_cell.length_b   1.000
_cell.length_c   1.000
_cell.angle_alpha   90.00
_cell.angle_beta   90.00
_cell.angle_gamma   90.00
#
_symmetry.space_group_name_H-M   'P 1'
#
loop_
_entity.id
_entity.type
_entity.pdbx_description
1 polymer ?
#
loop_
_entity_poly.entity_id
_entity_poly.type
_entity_poly.pdbx_seq_one_letter_code
_entity_poly.pdbx_strand_id
1 'polypeptide(L)'
;MTTWRWLVLGSAIFLTACAGSPGRIKTPAVDATSTAWLSQGKGDWPSAHWWAALHDARLQAWIVRAQKHAPAMLVAAARLDEASAGSQLAKANRGASVALDSSVTRERFSANSYIPPPFGGQFYDDGELAANFHYDFDFWGQQRHALNAALGEVRARTYELQGQADWIAARVVSTYLSLQVLQQRIDLLQKRQKLQLALRDLQEQRVAAGLRAADTLSPVRQDLLHLTQDLQDAQAQRDQLTIDLQQWVDLPLTQLQVSPRPLPTLLQTVPSHLGLDLLARRSDLAAARARVEAAAERAKVARAAFYPDVNLTAFAGWSSLLLSRWIDQSSMTMGVAPAIHLPIFDAGRLRAHLDQAKAALVSADASYREVLLRAIREVETAQVQAAAAAQQRAQLALRLAQAQRHGARLMQRQAAGLSDARAVLDNQLEQSSLIELDEHWLQEQLLAQVAMVEALGGGFAVTESPCCAGKATQRKSHDR
;
A
#
# COMPACT_ATOMS: atom_id res chain seq x y z
N MET A 1 -59.98 -6.89 -37.77
CA MET A 1 -58.88 -7.59 -37.00
C MET A 1 -57.51 -7.48 -37.66
N THR A 2 -57.34 -6.84 -38.78
CA THR A 2 -56.08 -6.78 -39.56
C THR A 2 -55.25 -5.52 -39.33
N THR A 3 -55.81 -4.46 -38.78
CA THR A 3 -55.08 -3.15 -38.58
C THR A 3 -54.20 -3.15 -37.33
N TRP A 4 -54.43 -4.00 -36.31
CA TRP A 4 -53.65 -4.05 -35.08
C TRP A 4 -52.31 -4.80 -35.23
N ARG A 5 -52.20 -5.72 -36.19
CA ARG A 5 -50.95 -6.44 -36.48
C ARG A 5 -49.86 -5.56 -37.09
N TRP A 6 -50.23 -4.53 -37.85
CA TRP A 6 -49.28 -3.57 -38.45
C TRP A 6 -48.77 -2.54 -37.46
N LEU A 7 -49.54 -2.17 -36.44
CA LEU A 7 -49.11 -1.25 -35.38
C LEU A 7 -48.08 -1.97 -34.45
N VAL A 8 -48.22 -3.25 -34.18
CA VAL A 8 -47.24 -4.02 -33.37
C VAL A 8 -45.94 -4.28 -34.13
N LEU A 9 -45.99 -4.53 -35.45
CA LEU A 9 -44.78 -4.67 -36.28
C LEU A 9 -44.06 -3.33 -36.48
N GLY A 10 -44.75 -2.21 -36.62
CA GLY A 10 -44.16 -0.89 -36.70
C GLY A 10 -43.44 -0.48 -35.43
N SER A 11 -43.95 -0.81 -34.23
CA SER A 11 -43.30 -0.54 -32.97
C SER A 11 -42.03 -1.38 -32.74
N ALA A 12 -41.97 -2.63 -33.27
CA ALA A 12 -40.79 -3.50 -33.14
C ALA A 12 -39.59 -3.02 -33.99
N ILE A 13 -39.83 -2.35 -35.13
CA ILE A 13 -38.78 -1.86 -36.04
C ILE A 13 -38.13 -0.58 -35.49
N PHE A 14 -38.85 0.28 -34.75
CA PHE A 14 -38.27 1.48 -34.13
C PHE A 14 -37.37 1.18 -32.93
N LEU A 15 -37.50 0.04 -32.29
CA LEU A 15 -36.66 -0.38 -31.16
C LEU A 15 -35.26 -0.84 -31.56
N THR A 16 -35.01 -1.16 -32.82
CA THR A 16 -33.71 -1.65 -33.30
C THR A 16 -32.77 -0.56 -33.85
N ALA A 17 -33.25 0.66 -34.07
CA ALA A 17 -32.52 1.71 -34.81
C ALA A 17 -31.58 2.56 -33.93
N CYS A 18 -31.68 2.52 -32.60
CA CYS A 18 -30.83 3.36 -31.70
C CYS A 18 -29.83 2.62 -30.84
N ALA A 19 -29.76 1.29 -30.93
CA ALA A 19 -28.73 0.52 -30.19
C ALA A 19 -27.42 0.49 -30.99
N GLY A 20 -26.73 1.62 -31.05
CA GLY A 20 -25.29 1.60 -31.32
C GLY A 20 -24.61 0.73 -30.29
N SER A 21 -24.35 -0.55 -30.63
CA SER A 21 -23.74 -1.54 -29.75
C SER A 21 -22.46 -0.97 -29.17
N PRO A 22 -22.37 -0.68 -27.85
CA PRO A 22 -21.14 -0.18 -27.27
C PRO A 22 -20.08 -1.27 -27.44
N GLY A 23 -18.99 -0.93 -28.12
CA GLY A 23 -17.93 -1.85 -28.48
C GLY A 23 -17.44 -2.67 -27.30
N ARG A 24 -17.00 -3.90 -27.59
CA ARG A 24 -16.48 -4.84 -26.58
C ARG A 24 -15.34 -4.16 -25.80
N ILE A 25 -15.47 -4.07 -24.48
CA ILE A 25 -14.40 -3.59 -23.61
C ILE A 25 -13.29 -4.64 -23.70
N LYS A 26 -12.20 -4.31 -24.40
CA LYS A 26 -11.00 -5.16 -24.43
C LYS A 26 -10.30 -4.98 -23.09
N THR A 27 -10.21 -6.03 -22.30
CA THR A 27 -9.29 -6.08 -21.16
C THR A 27 -7.87 -6.15 -21.73
N PRO A 28 -6.97 -5.21 -21.36
CA PRO A 28 -5.61 -5.23 -21.86
C PRO A 28 -4.90 -6.51 -21.42
N ALA A 29 -4.24 -7.18 -22.33
CA ALA A 29 -3.36 -8.30 -22.00
C ALA A 29 -2.03 -7.75 -21.47
N VAL A 30 -1.59 -8.23 -20.32
CA VAL A 30 -0.25 -7.93 -19.80
C VAL A 30 0.76 -8.71 -20.62
N ASP A 31 1.59 -8.00 -21.40
CA ASP A 31 2.69 -8.62 -22.15
C ASP A 31 3.78 -9.05 -21.15
N ALA A 32 3.88 -10.35 -20.91
CA ALA A 32 4.88 -10.94 -20.00
C ALA A 32 6.30 -11.03 -20.61
N THR A 33 6.49 -10.55 -21.83
CA THR A 33 7.76 -10.74 -22.59
C THR A 33 8.93 -9.87 -22.12
N SER A 34 8.69 -8.83 -21.31
CA SER A 34 9.75 -7.92 -20.85
C SER A 34 10.57 -8.43 -19.66
N THR A 35 10.27 -9.62 -19.12
CA THR A 35 10.89 -10.13 -17.87
C THR A 35 11.81 -11.33 -18.06
N ALA A 36 12.09 -11.75 -19.30
CA ALA A 36 12.87 -12.97 -19.60
C ALA A 36 14.32 -12.95 -19.06
N TRP A 37 14.90 -11.78 -18.82
CA TRP A 37 16.27 -11.63 -18.29
C TRP A 37 16.34 -11.73 -16.74
N LEU A 38 15.20 -11.61 -16.01
CA LEU A 38 15.13 -11.81 -14.56
C LEU A 38 15.19 -13.29 -14.14
N SER A 39 15.33 -14.23 -15.08
CA SER A 39 15.19 -15.68 -14.87
C SER A 39 16.46 -16.40 -14.39
N GLN A 40 17.53 -15.69 -13.96
CA GLN A 40 18.82 -16.33 -13.65
C GLN A 40 19.10 -16.54 -12.15
N GLY A 41 18.17 -16.25 -11.26
CA GLY A 41 18.30 -16.48 -9.82
C GLY A 41 18.16 -17.96 -9.44
N LYS A 42 18.67 -18.36 -8.27
CA LYS A 42 18.52 -19.70 -7.67
C LYS A 42 17.99 -19.65 -6.23
N GLY A 43 17.51 -18.47 -5.79
CA GLY A 43 17.07 -18.24 -4.42
C GLY A 43 15.59 -18.60 -4.19
N ASP A 44 15.23 -18.68 -2.93
CA ASP A 44 13.86 -18.85 -2.48
C ASP A 44 13.16 -17.50 -2.28
N TRP A 45 11.85 -17.51 -2.33
CA TRP A 45 11.04 -16.34 -2.02
C TRP A 45 11.10 -16.01 -0.52
N PRO A 46 11.07 -14.72 -0.12
CA PRO A 46 11.02 -14.35 1.28
C PRO A 46 9.82 -14.99 1.99
N SER A 47 10.04 -15.47 3.21
CA SER A 47 8.95 -15.92 4.08
C SER A 47 8.17 -14.74 4.65
N ALA A 48 6.94 -14.96 5.12
CA ALA A 48 6.11 -13.93 5.76
C ALA A 48 6.76 -13.30 7.01
N HIS A 49 7.70 -13.99 7.65
CA HIS A 49 8.45 -13.52 8.81
C HIS A 49 9.96 -13.56 8.54
N TRP A 50 10.39 -13.03 7.39
CA TRP A 50 11.78 -13.04 6.92
C TRP A 50 12.77 -12.44 7.93
N TRP A 51 12.34 -11.50 8.76
CA TRP A 51 13.16 -10.90 9.83
C TRP A 51 13.51 -11.87 10.96
N ALA A 52 12.85 -13.03 11.04
CA ALA A 52 13.21 -14.07 12.00
C ALA A 52 14.65 -14.58 11.81
N ALA A 53 15.20 -14.47 10.61
CA ALA A 53 16.60 -14.78 10.30
C ALA A 53 17.61 -13.91 11.08
N LEU A 54 17.18 -12.77 11.63
CA LEU A 54 18.02 -11.92 12.50
C LEU A 54 18.13 -12.44 13.93
N HIS A 55 17.38 -13.48 14.30
CA HIS A 55 17.43 -14.14 15.61
C HIS A 55 17.35 -13.18 16.81
N ASP A 56 16.61 -12.07 16.70
CA ASP A 56 16.36 -11.13 17.80
C ASP A 56 14.88 -11.07 18.18
N ALA A 57 14.56 -11.61 19.38
CA ALA A 57 13.20 -11.63 19.90
C ALA A 57 12.65 -10.22 20.20
N ARG A 58 13.53 -9.24 20.53
CA ARG A 58 13.11 -7.85 20.75
C ARG A 58 12.69 -7.21 19.46
N LEU A 59 13.47 -7.38 18.40
CA LEU A 59 13.12 -6.89 17.07
C LEU A 59 11.76 -7.46 16.61
N GLN A 60 11.55 -8.76 16.82
CA GLN A 60 10.27 -9.39 16.51
C GLN A 60 9.11 -8.77 17.30
N ALA A 61 9.30 -8.51 18.60
CA ALA A 61 8.29 -7.84 19.42
C ALA A 61 8.01 -6.41 18.95
N TRP A 62 9.06 -5.67 18.53
CA TRP A 62 8.92 -4.33 17.99
C TRP A 62 8.14 -4.30 16.68
N ILE A 63 8.41 -5.24 15.76
CA ILE A 63 7.68 -5.34 14.49
C ILE A 63 6.20 -5.65 14.75
N VAL A 64 5.88 -6.64 15.58
CA VAL A 64 4.49 -6.99 15.91
C VAL A 64 3.76 -5.79 16.55
N ARG A 65 4.45 -5.07 17.45
CA ARG A 65 3.88 -3.87 18.04
C ARG A 65 3.66 -2.77 17.02
N ALA A 66 4.62 -2.49 16.15
CA ALA A 66 4.52 -1.49 15.10
C ALA A 66 3.38 -1.80 14.13
N GLN A 67 3.25 -3.06 13.69
CA GLN A 67 2.14 -3.50 12.84
C GLN A 67 0.76 -3.36 13.52
N LYS A 68 0.71 -3.39 14.84
CA LYS A 68 -0.55 -3.24 15.60
C LYS A 68 -0.91 -1.79 15.93
N HIS A 69 0.08 -0.94 16.21
CA HIS A 69 -0.14 0.37 16.83
C HIS A 69 0.30 1.56 15.97
N ALA A 70 1.10 1.34 14.90
CA ALA A 70 1.55 2.44 14.07
C ALA A 70 0.36 3.21 13.46
N PRO A 71 0.36 4.57 13.51
CA PRO A 71 -0.73 5.37 12.96
C PRO A 71 -1.02 5.06 11.48
N ALA A 72 0.01 4.72 10.71
CA ALA A 72 -0.14 4.33 9.31
C ALA A 72 -0.97 3.03 9.13
N MET A 73 -0.89 2.08 10.07
CA MET A 73 -1.75 0.89 10.07
C MET A 73 -3.20 1.23 10.39
N LEU A 74 -3.43 2.12 11.35
CA LEU A 74 -4.79 2.58 11.70
C LEU A 74 -5.45 3.28 10.51
N VAL A 75 -4.69 4.11 9.77
CA VAL A 75 -5.18 4.76 8.54
C VAL A 75 -5.51 3.71 7.47
N ALA A 76 -4.65 2.71 7.25
CA ALA A 76 -4.90 1.66 6.27
C ALA A 76 -6.12 0.81 6.65
N ALA A 77 -6.29 0.47 7.93
CA ALA A 77 -7.45 -0.24 8.44
C ALA A 77 -8.75 0.57 8.26
N ALA A 78 -8.74 1.85 8.62
CA ALA A 78 -9.89 2.73 8.43
C ALA A 78 -10.31 2.87 6.96
N ARG A 79 -9.34 2.91 6.02
CA ARG A 79 -9.63 2.90 4.57
C ARG A 79 -10.27 1.59 4.10
N LEU A 80 -9.89 0.45 4.71
CA LEU A 80 -10.53 -0.83 4.44
C LEU A 80 -11.97 -0.85 4.99
N ASP A 81 -12.20 -0.32 6.20
CA ASP A 81 -13.53 -0.19 6.79
C ASP A 81 -14.43 0.71 5.96
N GLU A 82 -13.91 1.85 5.45
CA GLU A 82 -14.61 2.74 4.53
C GLU A 82 -15.03 2.01 3.24
N ALA A 83 -14.11 1.28 2.61
CA ALA A 83 -14.42 0.51 1.42
C ALA A 83 -15.45 -0.61 1.70
N SER A 84 -15.35 -1.25 2.87
CA SER A 84 -16.27 -2.28 3.33
C SER A 84 -17.68 -1.72 3.53
N ALA A 85 -17.79 -0.55 4.17
CA ALA A 85 -19.06 0.18 4.31
C ALA A 85 -19.63 0.58 2.93
N GLY A 86 -18.79 1.04 2.00
CA GLY A 86 -19.17 1.32 0.61
C GLY A 86 -19.73 0.08 -0.11
N SER A 87 -19.17 -1.09 0.13
CA SER A 87 -19.69 -2.35 -0.42
C SER A 87 -21.04 -2.76 0.19
N GLN A 88 -21.23 -2.50 1.48
CA GLN A 88 -22.51 -2.73 2.15
C GLN A 88 -23.59 -1.77 1.63
N LEU A 89 -23.23 -0.49 1.39
CA LEU A 89 -24.14 0.46 0.76
C LEU A 89 -24.55 0.00 -0.65
N ALA A 90 -23.59 -0.41 -1.49
CA ALA A 90 -23.88 -0.96 -2.82
C ALA A 90 -24.75 -2.24 -2.75
N LYS A 91 -24.60 -3.05 -1.70
CA LYS A 91 -25.46 -4.21 -1.45
C LYS A 91 -26.86 -3.78 -1.00
N ALA A 92 -26.96 -2.79 -0.12
CA ALA A 92 -28.25 -2.27 0.36
C ALA A 92 -29.08 -1.66 -0.75
N ASN A 93 -28.44 -0.94 -1.70
CA ASN A 93 -29.11 -0.36 -2.86
C ASN A 93 -29.77 -1.40 -3.80
N ARG A 94 -29.45 -2.70 -3.64
CA ARG A 94 -30.11 -3.81 -4.36
C ARG A 94 -31.34 -4.34 -3.63
N GLY A 95 -31.55 -3.90 -2.42
CA GLY A 95 -32.70 -4.29 -1.58
C GLY A 95 -33.89 -3.38 -1.79
N ALA A 96 -35.03 -3.83 -1.27
CA ALA A 96 -36.20 -2.98 -1.13
C ALA A 96 -35.98 -1.92 -0.05
N SER A 97 -36.50 -0.72 -0.25
CA SER A 97 -36.57 0.31 0.77
C SER A 97 -38.01 0.58 1.18
N VAL A 98 -38.22 0.88 2.46
CA VAL A 98 -39.49 1.33 3.02
C VAL A 98 -39.20 2.61 3.79
N ALA A 99 -39.93 3.67 3.45
CA ALA A 99 -39.90 4.95 4.17
C ALA A 99 -41.29 5.28 4.69
N LEU A 100 -41.39 5.93 5.84
CA LEU A 100 -42.59 6.52 6.36
C LEU A 100 -42.47 8.03 6.20
N ASP A 101 -43.33 8.60 5.35
CA ASP A 101 -43.36 10.03 5.09
C ASP A 101 -44.62 10.62 5.73
N SER A 102 -44.50 11.77 6.37
CA SER A 102 -45.61 12.52 6.96
C SER A 102 -45.46 13.99 6.62
N SER A 103 -46.49 14.57 6.09
CA SER A 103 -46.55 16.00 5.80
C SER A 103 -47.90 16.59 6.19
N VAL A 104 -47.87 17.85 6.57
CA VAL A 104 -49.10 18.68 6.72
C VAL A 104 -48.82 19.97 5.99
N THR A 105 -49.61 20.22 4.92
CA THR A 105 -49.46 21.40 4.11
C THR A 105 -50.73 22.21 4.16
N ARG A 106 -50.66 23.50 4.59
CA ARG A 106 -51.76 24.43 4.48
C ARG A 106 -51.62 25.21 3.18
N GLU A 107 -52.56 24.98 2.25
CA GLU A 107 -52.56 25.65 0.96
C GLU A 107 -53.92 26.22 0.60
N ARG A 108 -53.88 27.22 -0.25
CA ARG A 108 -55.11 27.81 -0.83
C ARG A 108 -55.21 27.41 -2.30
N PHE A 109 -56.24 26.65 -2.63
CA PHE A 109 -56.52 26.35 -4.05
C PHE A 109 -56.98 27.59 -4.78
N SER A 110 -56.37 27.85 -5.94
CA SER A 110 -56.78 28.99 -6.76
C SER A 110 -58.23 28.83 -7.20
N ALA A 111 -59.03 29.89 -7.08
CA ALA A 111 -60.41 29.90 -7.59
C ALA A 111 -60.47 29.82 -9.15
N ASN A 112 -59.33 30.11 -9.82
CA ASN A 112 -59.22 30.12 -11.30
C ASN A 112 -58.44 28.89 -11.81
N SER A 113 -58.27 27.81 -10.99
CA SER A 113 -57.67 26.57 -11.38
C SER A 113 -58.69 25.54 -11.84
N TYR A 114 -58.23 24.36 -12.27
CA TYR A 114 -59.09 23.24 -12.65
C TYR A 114 -59.84 22.60 -11.48
N ILE A 115 -59.60 23.07 -10.23
CA ILE A 115 -60.29 22.61 -9.03
C ILE A 115 -61.56 23.44 -8.85
N PRO A 116 -62.76 22.85 -9.06
CA PRO A 116 -63.99 23.61 -9.01
C PRO A 116 -64.45 23.94 -7.59
N PRO A 117 -65.41 24.84 -7.42
CA PRO A 117 -66.10 25.00 -6.12
C PRO A 117 -66.72 23.68 -5.65
N PRO A 118 -66.70 23.36 -4.36
CA PRO A 118 -66.43 24.26 -3.20
C PRO A 118 -64.93 24.38 -2.83
N PHE A 119 -64.03 23.66 -3.48
CA PHE A 119 -62.62 23.60 -3.11
C PHE A 119 -61.82 24.81 -3.62
N GLY A 120 -62.07 25.29 -4.81
CA GLY A 120 -61.40 26.46 -5.37
C GLY A 120 -61.66 27.73 -4.57
N GLY A 121 -60.61 28.50 -4.27
CA GLY A 121 -60.69 29.75 -3.52
C GLY A 121 -60.60 29.61 -2.00
N GLN A 122 -60.55 28.38 -1.44
CA GLN A 122 -60.52 28.11 -0.01
C GLN A 122 -59.16 27.61 0.45
N PHE A 123 -58.87 27.70 1.76
CA PHE A 123 -57.71 27.09 2.42
C PHE A 123 -58.06 25.70 2.93
N TYR A 124 -57.17 24.77 2.71
CA TYR A 124 -57.22 23.40 3.24
C TYR A 124 -55.92 23.04 3.96
N ASP A 125 -56.01 22.15 4.92
CA ASP A 125 -54.88 21.54 5.60
C ASP A 125 -54.73 20.11 5.04
N ASP A 126 -53.91 19.94 4.03
CA ASP A 126 -53.64 18.63 3.44
C ASP A 126 -52.66 17.85 4.33
N GLY A 127 -53.15 16.80 4.96
CA GLY A 127 -52.38 15.88 5.82
C GLY A 127 -52.14 14.58 5.06
N GLU A 128 -50.87 14.20 4.90
CA GLU A 128 -50.46 12.93 4.34
C GLU A 128 -49.60 12.15 5.35
N LEU A 129 -49.86 10.87 5.49
CA LEU A 129 -49.04 9.91 6.23
C LEU A 129 -49.01 8.61 5.43
N ALA A 130 -47.86 8.25 4.84
CA ALA A 130 -47.76 7.07 3.97
C ALA A 130 -46.45 6.31 4.20
N ALA A 131 -46.57 4.98 4.27
CA ALA A 131 -45.42 4.09 4.13
C ALA A 131 -45.22 3.82 2.64
N ASN A 132 -44.04 4.20 2.16
CA ASN A 132 -43.64 4.07 0.74
C ASN A 132 -42.64 2.95 0.59
N PHE A 133 -42.95 1.97 -0.26
CA PHE A 133 -42.08 0.86 -0.67
C PHE A 133 -41.50 1.18 -2.04
N HIS A 134 -40.18 0.92 -2.20
CA HIS A 134 -39.50 1.04 -3.50
C HIS A 134 -38.56 -0.13 -3.71
N TYR A 135 -38.57 -0.69 -4.93
CA TYR A 135 -37.67 -1.78 -5.34
C TYR A 135 -37.32 -1.67 -6.83
N ASP A 136 -36.01 -1.68 -7.14
CA ASP A 136 -35.50 -1.68 -8.50
C ASP A 136 -35.12 -3.10 -8.96
N PHE A 137 -35.66 -3.54 -10.09
CA PHE A 137 -35.32 -4.84 -10.68
C PHE A 137 -34.03 -4.76 -11.49
N ASP A 138 -33.00 -5.47 -11.07
CA ASP A 138 -31.66 -5.46 -11.71
C ASP A 138 -31.58 -6.45 -12.90
N PHE A 139 -32.44 -6.32 -13.91
CA PHE A 139 -32.47 -7.20 -15.09
C PHE A 139 -31.17 -7.14 -15.90
N TRP A 140 -30.57 -5.95 -16.01
CA TRP A 140 -29.38 -5.69 -16.81
C TRP A 140 -28.09 -5.73 -16.01
N GLY A 141 -28.17 -5.98 -14.71
CA GLY A 141 -27.03 -6.17 -13.82
C GLY A 141 -26.34 -4.87 -13.42
N GLN A 142 -26.99 -3.71 -13.53
CA GLN A 142 -26.40 -2.41 -13.15
C GLN A 142 -25.97 -2.40 -11.68
N GLN A 143 -26.89 -2.78 -10.78
CA GLN A 143 -26.61 -2.81 -9.34
C GLN A 143 -25.66 -3.96 -8.97
N ARG A 144 -25.75 -5.13 -9.65
CA ARG A 144 -24.80 -6.22 -9.48
C ARG A 144 -23.38 -5.82 -9.86
N HIS A 145 -23.19 -5.13 -10.97
CA HIS A 145 -21.89 -4.61 -11.39
C HIS A 145 -21.38 -3.50 -10.45
N ALA A 146 -22.26 -2.64 -9.90
CA ALA A 146 -21.90 -1.65 -8.90
C ALA A 146 -21.38 -2.32 -7.62
N LEU A 147 -22.04 -3.37 -7.13
CA LEU A 147 -21.57 -4.17 -5.99
C LEU A 147 -20.22 -4.84 -6.29
N ASN A 148 -20.06 -5.45 -7.47
CA ASN A 148 -18.79 -6.06 -7.85
C ASN A 148 -17.64 -5.05 -7.91
N ALA A 149 -17.90 -3.84 -8.39
CA ALA A 149 -16.92 -2.75 -8.38
C ALA A 149 -16.53 -2.37 -6.94
N ALA A 150 -17.49 -2.24 -6.05
CA ALA A 150 -17.24 -1.95 -4.63
C ALA A 150 -16.46 -3.07 -3.93
N LEU A 151 -16.80 -4.34 -4.20
CA LEU A 151 -16.04 -5.50 -3.69
C LEU A 151 -14.62 -5.55 -4.26
N GLY A 152 -14.40 -5.10 -5.49
CA GLY A 152 -13.07 -4.94 -6.07
C GLY A 152 -12.23 -3.91 -5.31
N GLU A 153 -12.84 -2.81 -4.88
CA GLU A 153 -12.16 -1.80 -4.04
C GLU A 153 -11.84 -2.35 -2.64
N VAL A 154 -12.75 -3.11 -2.01
CA VAL A 154 -12.46 -3.80 -0.73
C VAL A 154 -11.24 -4.69 -0.86
N ARG A 155 -11.15 -5.51 -1.93
CA ARG A 155 -9.97 -6.35 -2.19
C ARG A 155 -8.70 -5.52 -2.33
N ALA A 156 -8.76 -4.41 -3.08
CA ALA A 156 -7.62 -3.51 -3.24
C ALA A 156 -7.14 -2.98 -1.88
N ARG A 157 -8.06 -2.51 -1.02
CA ARG A 157 -7.73 -2.01 0.32
C ARG A 157 -7.21 -3.10 1.25
N THR A 158 -7.71 -4.34 1.13
CA THR A 158 -7.18 -5.48 1.88
C THR A 158 -5.71 -5.73 1.54
N TYR A 159 -5.36 -5.73 0.25
CA TYR A 159 -3.98 -5.89 -0.18
C TYR A 159 -3.09 -4.72 0.24
N GLU A 160 -3.60 -3.49 0.20
CA GLU A 160 -2.88 -2.31 0.69
C GLU A 160 -2.61 -2.38 2.20
N LEU A 161 -3.56 -2.85 3.01
CA LEU A 161 -3.36 -3.04 4.44
C LEU A 161 -2.24 -4.06 4.72
N GLN A 162 -2.21 -5.17 3.99
CA GLN A 162 -1.14 -6.16 4.09
C GLN A 162 0.21 -5.57 3.68
N GLY A 163 0.25 -4.87 2.53
CA GLY A 163 1.47 -4.19 2.07
C GLY A 163 1.98 -3.12 3.04
N GLN A 164 1.08 -2.42 3.73
CA GLN A 164 1.45 -1.47 4.77
C GLN A 164 2.11 -2.16 5.97
N ALA A 165 1.64 -3.34 6.35
CA ALA A 165 2.26 -4.13 7.42
C ALA A 165 3.67 -4.60 7.05
N ASP A 166 3.87 -5.05 5.80
CA ASP A 166 5.17 -5.49 5.28
C ASP A 166 6.14 -4.30 5.17
N TRP A 167 5.66 -3.16 4.69
CA TRP A 167 6.44 -1.93 4.62
C TRP A 167 6.90 -1.45 6.00
N ILE A 168 6.02 -1.46 7.02
CA ILE A 168 6.39 -1.11 8.40
C ILE A 168 7.45 -2.07 8.94
N ALA A 169 7.29 -3.38 8.71
CA ALA A 169 8.30 -4.37 9.12
C ALA A 169 9.66 -4.06 8.48
N ALA A 170 9.69 -3.76 7.18
CA ALA A 170 10.92 -3.39 6.47
C ALA A 170 11.55 -2.10 7.04
N ARG A 171 10.76 -1.07 7.38
CA ARG A 171 11.25 0.17 7.99
C ARG A 171 11.84 -0.08 9.38
N VAL A 172 11.15 -0.84 10.23
CA VAL A 172 11.64 -1.20 11.58
C VAL A 172 12.96 -2.00 11.47
N VAL A 173 13.04 -2.97 10.56
CA VAL A 173 14.27 -3.76 10.34
C VAL A 173 15.40 -2.89 9.82
N SER A 174 15.16 -2.04 8.82
CA SER A 174 16.18 -1.15 8.26
C SER A 174 16.75 -0.22 9.33
N THR A 175 15.90 0.41 10.14
CA THR A 175 16.32 1.28 11.24
C THR A 175 17.09 0.50 12.31
N TYR A 176 16.63 -0.72 12.67
CA TYR A 176 17.33 -1.60 13.59
C TYR A 176 18.74 -1.97 13.10
N LEU A 177 18.88 -2.36 11.81
CA LEU A 177 20.18 -2.71 11.23
C LEU A 177 21.11 -1.49 11.18
N SER A 178 20.60 -0.32 10.82
CA SER A 178 21.35 0.93 10.85
C SER A 178 21.83 1.28 12.26
N LEU A 179 20.98 1.10 13.28
CA LEU A 179 21.37 1.30 14.68
C LEU A 179 22.47 0.31 15.12
N GLN A 180 22.38 -0.95 14.69
CA GLN A 180 23.41 -1.97 14.99
C GLN A 180 24.77 -1.58 14.42
N VAL A 181 24.83 -1.22 13.13
CA VAL A 181 26.07 -0.81 12.47
C VAL A 181 26.60 0.48 13.05
N LEU A 182 25.73 1.45 13.31
CA LEU A 182 26.15 2.75 13.88
C LEU A 182 26.71 2.61 15.30
N GLN A 183 26.17 1.68 16.11
CA GLN A 183 26.74 1.40 17.42
C GLN A 183 28.15 0.77 17.31
N GLN A 184 28.37 -0.14 16.34
CA GLN A 184 29.71 -0.69 16.07
C GLN A 184 30.68 0.42 15.65
N ARG A 185 30.24 1.35 14.78
CA ARG A 185 31.00 2.50 14.37
C ARG A 185 31.37 3.43 15.54
N ILE A 186 30.46 3.69 16.47
CA ILE A 186 30.74 4.47 17.69
C ILE A 186 31.84 3.78 18.51
N ASP A 187 31.73 2.48 18.71
CA ASP A 187 32.74 1.71 19.47
C ASP A 187 34.12 1.74 18.77
N LEU A 188 34.13 1.71 17.43
CA LEU A 188 35.35 1.83 16.62
C LEU A 188 35.96 3.23 16.70
N LEU A 189 35.17 4.29 16.59
CA LEU A 189 35.62 5.69 16.73
C LEU A 189 36.21 5.95 18.13
N GLN A 190 35.63 5.40 19.19
CA GLN A 190 36.19 5.48 20.53
C GLN A 190 37.55 4.79 20.62
N LYS A 191 37.74 3.63 19.97
CA LYS A 191 39.04 2.94 19.90
C LYS A 191 40.07 3.77 19.13
N ARG A 192 39.67 4.34 17.97
CA ARG A 192 40.53 5.25 17.19
C ARG A 192 40.94 6.47 17.99
N GLN A 193 40.01 7.07 18.74
CA GLN A 193 40.33 8.21 19.60
C GLN A 193 41.41 7.87 20.64
N LYS A 194 41.35 6.68 21.26
CA LYS A 194 42.39 6.22 22.17
C LYS A 194 43.75 6.04 21.49
N LEU A 195 43.78 5.49 20.25
CA LEU A 195 45.02 5.36 19.49
C LEU A 195 45.58 6.73 19.08
N GLN A 196 44.74 7.69 18.72
CA GLN A 196 45.14 9.04 18.34
C GLN A 196 45.68 9.81 19.56
N LEU A 197 45.08 9.62 20.74
CA LEU A 197 45.61 10.16 22.01
C LEU A 197 47.02 9.59 22.31
N ALA A 198 47.21 8.28 22.19
CA ALA A 198 48.51 7.66 22.38
C ALA A 198 49.58 8.19 21.37
N LEU A 199 49.16 8.41 20.13
CA LEU A 199 50.03 9.00 19.11
C LEU A 199 50.39 10.46 19.45
N ARG A 200 49.45 11.27 19.96
CA ARG A 200 49.67 12.62 20.41
C ARG A 200 50.69 12.60 21.59
N ASP A 201 50.47 11.79 22.59
CA ASP A 201 51.32 11.73 23.77
C ASP A 201 52.76 11.32 23.41
N LEU A 202 52.92 10.37 22.48
CA LEU A 202 54.21 9.97 21.94
C LEU A 202 54.92 11.13 21.22
N GLN A 203 54.17 11.90 20.42
CA GLN A 203 54.74 13.07 19.70
C GLN A 203 55.09 14.21 20.67
N GLU A 204 54.29 14.49 21.69
CA GLU A 204 54.56 15.48 22.73
C GLU A 204 55.86 15.15 23.52
N GLN A 205 56.03 13.89 23.87
CA GLN A 205 57.32 13.43 24.54
C GLN A 205 58.52 13.65 23.64
N ARG A 206 58.42 13.43 22.34
CA ARG A 206 59.52 13.62 21.37
C ARG A 206 59.85 15.12 21.15
N VAL A 207 58.83 15.96 21.09
CA VAL A 207 59.03 17.40 21.03
C VAL A 207 59.68 17.90 22.31
N ALA A 208 59.24 17.48 23.49
CA ALA A 208 59.82 17.83 24.77
C ALA A 208 61.28 17.37 24.90
N ALA A 209 61.63 16.22 24.31
CA ALA A 209 63.01 15.69 24.26
C ALA A 209 63.87 16.33 23.15
N GLY A 210 63.33 17.33 22.39
CA GLY A 210 64.06 17.99 21.28
C GLY A 210 64.26 17.10 20.03
N LEU A 211 63.62 15.94 19.97
CA LEU A 211 63.77 14.98 18.88
C LEU A 211 62.90 15.27 17.66
N ARG A 212 61.90 16.18 17.80
CA ARG A 212 60.98 16.64 16.75
C ARG A 212 60.66 18.10 16.93
N ALA A 213 60.30 18.75 15.82
CA ALA A 213 59.83 20.13 15.83
C ALA A 213 58.36 20.22 16.34
N ALA A 214 58.01 21.32 17.00
CA ALA A 214 56.68 21.50 17.62
C ALA A 214 55.52 21.51 16.59
N ASP A 215 55.78 21.91 15.36
CA ASP A 215 54.82 21.92 14.25
C ASP A 215 54.27 20.55 13.90
N THR A 216 55.04 19.46 14.20
CA THR A 216 54.61 18.07 13.96
C THR A 216 53.46 17.62 14.87
N LEU A 217 53.09 18.40 15.90
CA LEU A 217 51.94 18.18 16.76
C LEU A 217 50.62 18.66 16.12
N SER A 218 50.70 19.67 15.22
CA SER A 218 49.53 20.31 14.64
C SER A 218 48.62 19.30 13.91
N PRO A 219 49.11 18.46 12.96
CA PRO A 219 48.25 17.48 12.26
C PRO A 219 47.64 16.44 13.24
N VAL A 220 48.40 15.99 14.22
CA VAL A 220 47.91 14.99 15.18
C VAL A 220 46.76 15.53 16.04
N ARG A 221 46.85 16.83 16.42
CA ARG A 221 45.79 17.52 17.17
C ARG A 221 44.58 17.79 16.28
N GLN A 222 44.76 18.13 15.00
CA GLN A 222 43.65 18.29 14.04
C GLN A 222 42.90 16.96 13.85
N ASP A 223 43.61 15.84 13.65
CA ASP A 223 42.99 14.53 13.51
C ASP A 223 42.18 14.13 14.76
N LEU A 224 42.67 14.48 15.96
CA LEU A 224 41.94 14.25 17.20
C LEU A 224 40.65 15.07 17.28
N LEU A 225 40.66 16.32 16.81
CA LEU A 225 39.46 17.17 16.73
C LEU A 225 38.46 16.61 15.73
N HIS A 226 38.90 16.15 14.55
CA HIS A 226 38.06 15.50 13.55
C HIS A 226 37.41 14.22 14.11
N LEU A 227 38.17 13.35 14.76
CA LEU A 227 37.63 12.16 15.40
C LEU A 227 36.60 12.44 16.50
N THR A 228 36.81 13.57 17.23
CA THR A 228 35.84 14.00 18.25
C THR A 228 34.54 14.47 17.61
N GLN A 229 34.60 15.19 16.47
CA GLN A 229 33.42 15.56 15.69
C GLN A 229 32.72 14.32 15.14
N ASP A 230 33.44 13.41 14.49
CA ASP A 230 32.88 12.16 13.93
C ASP A 230 32.15 11.35 15.01
N LEU A 231 32.71 11.29 16.23
CA LEU A 231 32.07 10.60 17.34
C LEU A 231 30.77 11.29 17.79
N GLN A 232 30.77 12.62 17.88
CA GLN A 232 29.57 13.40 18.22
C GLN A 232 28.49 13.26 17.15
N ASP A 233 28.85 13.32 15.88
CA ASP A 233 27.95 13.14 14.76
C ASP A 233 27.34 11.72 14.74
N ALA A 234 28.14 10.69 14.95
CA ALA A 234 27.67 9.32 15.06
C ALA A 234 26.70 9.12 16.24
N GLN A 235 26.97 9.75 17.39
CA GLN A 235 26.05 9.72 18.54
C GLN A 235 24.73 10.43 18.26
N ALA A 236 24.78 11.62 17.61
CA ALA A 236 23.58 12.35 17.20
C ALA A 236 22.75 11.55 16.18
N GLN A 237 23.38 10.90 15.20
CA GLN A 237 22.72 10.01 14.24
C GLN A 237 22.05 8.82 14.94
N ARG A 238 22.70 8.18 15.93
CA ARG A 238 22.11 7.11 16.72
C ARG A 238 20.84 7.59 17.45
N ASP A 239 20.90 8.75 18.06
CA ASP A 239 19.78 9.31 18.81
C ASP A 239 18.62 9.64 17.83
N GLN A 240 18.92 10.18 16.65
CA GLN A 240 17.92 10.43 15.60
C GLN A 240 17.26 9.12 15.12
N LEU A 241 18.04 8.09 14.78
CA LEU A 241 17.50 6.78 14.39
C LEU A 241 16.66 6.12 15.49
N THR A 242 17.01 6.35 16.77
CA THR A 242 16.23 5.86 17.90
C THR A 242 14.89 6.57 18.01
N ILE A 243 14.84 7.89 17.73
CA ILE A 243 13.61 8.67 17.64
C ILE A 243 12.76 8.19 16.45
N ASP A 244 13.37 7.95 15.29
CA ASP A 244 12.69 7.42 14.10
C ASP A 244 12.07 6.04 14.40
N LEU A 245 12.79 5.17 15.12
CA LEU A 245 12.26 3.88 15.55
C LEU A 245 11.08 4.03 16.53
N GLN A 246 11.13 5.03 17.42
CA GLN A 246 10.05 5.34 18.35
C GLN A 246 8.75 5.66 17.62
N GLN A 247 8.82 6.39 16.49
CA GLN A 247 7.66 6.73 15.69
C GLN A 247 6.88 5.49 15.21
N TRP A 248 7.60 4.39 14.91
CA TRP A 248 6.97 3.15 14.44
C TRP A 248 6.50 2.26 15.58
N VAL A 249 7.31 2.14 16.64
CA VAL A 249 7.13 1.12 17.70
C VAL A 249 6.27 1.65 18.85
N ASP A 250 6.20 2.97 19.03
CA ASP A 250 5.48 3.63 20.14
C ASP A 250 5.91 3.10 21.51
N LEU A 251 7.21 3.13 21.78
CA LEU A 251 7.82 2.77 23.07
C LEU A 251 8.72 3.90 23.58
N PRO A 252 8.92 4.03 24.90
CA PRO A 252 9.91 4.96 25.46
C PRO A 252 11.32 4.69 24.91
N LEU A 253 12.09 5.77 24.65
CA LEU A 253 13.46 5.67 24.10
C LEU A 253 14.38 4.73 24.91
N THR A 254 14.17 4.64 26.23
CA THR A 254 14.92 3.74 27.12
C THR A 254 14.74 2.26 26.79
N GLN A 255 13.65 1.88 26.16
CA GLN A 255 13.35 0.50 25.74
C GLN A 255 13.80 0.19 24.32
N LEU A 256 14.24 1.21 23.56
CA LEU A 256 14.64 1.10 22.16
C LEU A 256 16.18 1.01 22.00
N GLN A 257 16.92 0.85 23.09
CA GLN A 257 18.37 0.68 23.02
C GLN A 257 18.76 -0.63 22.36
N VAL A 258 19.70 -0.53 21.42
CA VAL A 258 20.23 -1.65 20.65
C VAL A 258 21.64 -1.96 21.12
N SER A 259 21.91 -3.23 21.42
CA SER A 259 23.26 -3.70 21.76
C SER A 259 23.91 -4.31 20.52
N PRO A 260 25.22 -4.06 20.26
CA PRO A 260 25.90 -4.61 19.10
C PRO A 260 25.85 -6.16 19.06
N ARG A 261 25.56 -6.70 17.89
CA ARG A 261 25.53 -8.15 17.63
C ARG A 261 26.11 -8.45 16.26
N PRO A 262 26.66 -9.65 16.05
CA PRO A 262 26.97 -10.10 14.69
C PRO A 262 25.70 -10.14 13.85
N LEU A 263 25.77 -9.54 12.67
CA LEU A 263 24.62 -9.44 11.77
C LEU A 263 24.69 -10.56 10.72
N PRO A 264 23.66 -11.41 10.61
CA PRO A 264 23.58 -12.44 9.58
C PRO A 264 23.21 -11.83 8.22
N THR A 265 23.52 -12.53 7.14
CA THR A 265 23.06 -12.19 5.81
C THR A 265 21.58 -12.56 5.67
N LEU A 266 20.72 -11.60 5.27
CA LEU A 266 19.28 -11.79 5.15
C LEU A 266 18.87 -12.56 3.88
N LEU A 267 19.46 -12.22 2.74
CA LEU A 267 19.25 -12.86 1.45
C LEU A 267 20.56 -12.96 0.70
N GLN A 268 20.88 -14.14 0.18
CA GLN A 268 22.10 -14.35 -0.61
C GLN A 268 21.82 -14.30 -2.11
N THR A 269 20.66 -14.68 -2.57
CA THR A 269 20.33 -14.84 -3.99
C THR A 269 18.89 -14.48 -4.29
N VAL A 270 18.67 -14.02 -5.53
CA VAL A 270 17.33 -13.69 -6.06
C VAL A 270 16.65 -14.98 -6.55
N PRO A 271 15.31 -15.13 -6.43
CA PRO A 271 14.56 -16.28 -6.94
C PRO A 271 14.73 -16.50 -8.44
N SER A 272 14.62 -17.78 -8.89
CA SER A 272 14.86 -18.18 -10.28
C SER A 272 13.78 -17.77 -11.28
N HIS A 273 12.56 -17.49 -10.80
CA HIS A 273 11.39 -17.17 -11.63
C HIS A 273 10.71 -15.89 -11.12
N LEU A 274 11.26 -14.72 -11.49
CA LEU A 274 10.74 -13.43 -11.02
C LEU A 274 9.52 -12.95 -11.81
N GLY A 275 9.38 -13.29 -13.10
CA GLY A 275 8.41 -12.64 -13.98
C GLY A 275 6.95 -12.74 -13.53
N LEU A 276 6.32 -13.89 -13.71
CA LEU A 276 4.90 -14.08 -13.39
C LEU A 276 4.64 -14.22 -11.88
N ASP A 277 5.60 -14.76 -11.14
CA ASP A 277 5.46 -14.98 -9.69
C ASP A 277 5.47 -13.67 -8.89
N LEU A 278 6.15 -12.63 -9.37
CA LEU A 278 6.09 -11.28 -8.79
C LEU A 278 4.64 -10.75 -8.74
N LEU A 279 3.84 -11.04 -9.79
CA LEU A 279 2.45 -10.60 -9.87
C LEU A 279 1.58 -11.20 -8.76
N ALA A 280 1.92 -12.40 -8.30
CA ALA A 280 1.18 -13.12 -7.25
C ALA A 280 1.70 -12.83 -5.83
N ARG A 281 2.87 -12.18 -5.71
CA ARG A 281 3.60 -12.04 -4.43
C ARG A 281 3.82 -10.60 -4.00
N ARG A 282 3.25 -9.62 -4.71
CA ARG A 282 3.29 -8.20 -4.32
C ARG A 282 1.89 -7.68 -4.06
N SER A 283 1.69 -7.13 -2.89
CA SER A 283 0.41 -6.55 -2.44
C SER A 283 -0.01 -5.34 -3.27
N ASP A 284 0.93 -4.49 -3.70
CA ASP A 284 0.66 -3.32 -4.54
C ASP A 284 0.19 -3.70 -5.95
N LEU A 285 0.78 -4.75 -6.54
CA LEU A 285 0.34 -5.30 -7.83
C LEU A 285 -1.04 -5.96 -7.71
N ALA A 286 -1.29 -6.72 -6.64
CA ALA A 286 -2.59 -7.31 -6.36
C ALA A 286 -3.67 -6.24 -6.17
N ALA A 287 -3.37 -5.16 -5.45
CA ALA A 287 -4.26 -4.02 -5.27
C ALA A 287 -4.56 -3.28 -6.58
N ALA A 288 -3.53 -3.00 -7.38
CA ALA A 288 -3.69 -2.34 -8.68
C ALA A 288 -4.53 -3.20 -9.64
N ARG A 289 -4.32 -4.52 -9.68
CA ARG A 289 -5.14 -5.45 -10.46
C ARG A 289 -6.60 -5.43 -10.01
N ALA A 290 -6.87 -5.48 -8.70
CA ALA A 290 -8.22 -5.41 -8.16
C ALA A 290 -8.94 -4.11 -8.57
N ARG A 291 -8.20 -2.98 -8.68
CA ARG A 291 -8.75 -1.70 -9.19
C ARG A 291 -9.06 -1.73 -10.68
N VAL A 292 -8.24 -2.40 -11.51
CA VAL A 292 -8.58 -2.61 -12.93
C VAL A 292 -9.88 -3.41 -13.05
N GLU A 293 -10.04 -4.47 -12.28
CA GLU A 293 -11.27 -5.27 -12.24
C GLU A 293 -12.47 -4.42 -11.79
N ALA A 294 -12.31 -3.60 -10.75
CA ALA A 294 -13.35 -2.68 -10.28
C ALA A 294 -13.72 -1.62 -11.34
N ALA A 295 -12.74 -1.05 -12.05
CA ALA A 295 -12.99 -0.10 -13.13
C ALA A 295 -13.72 -0.74 -14.31
N ALA A 296 -13.40 -2.01 -14.65
CA ALA A 296 -14.12 -2.77 -15.67
C ALA A 296 -15.58 -2.99 -15.27
N GLU A 297 -15.88 -3.29 -14.00
CA GLU A 297 -17.24 -3.39 -13.50
C GLU A 297 -17.98 -2.04 -13.54
N ARG A 298 -17.33 -0.91 -13.20
CA ARG A 298 -17.91 0.45 -13.35
C ARG A 298 -18.26 0.77 -14.81
N ALA A 299 -17.45 0.34 -15.77
CA ALA A 299 -17.78 0.51 -17.20
C ALA A 299 -19.01 -0.32 -17.60
N LYS A 300 -19.23 -1.51 -16.99
CA LYS A 300 -20.46 -2.30 -17.19
C LYS A 300 -21.68 -1.61 -16.57
N VAL A 301 -21.53 -0.97 -15.39
CA VAL A 301 -22.60 -0.13 -14.79
C VAL A 301 -23.03 0.98 -15.76
N ALA A 302 -22.05 1.74 -16.28
CA ALA A 302 -22.35 2.82 -17.24
C ALA A 302 -22.98 2.31 -18.54
N ARG A 303 -22.65 1.09 -18.96
CA ARG A 303 -23.29 0.42 -20.10
C ARG A 303 -24.71 -0.02 -19.78
N ALA A 304 -24.95 -0.54 -18.59
CA ALA A 304 -26.27 -0.99 -18.16
C ALA A 304 -27.29 0.16 -18.10
N ALA A 305 -26.85 1.39 -17.87
CA ALA A 305 -27.70 2.59 -17.84
C ALA A 305 -28.37 2.94 -19.20
N PHE A 306 -27.95 2.30 -20.31
CA PHE A 306 -28.61 2.47 -21.62
C PHE A 306 -29.88 1.62 -21.78
N TYR A 307 -30.11 0.68 -20.89
CA TYR A 307 -31.27 -0.22 -20.93
C TYR A 307 -32.42 0.33 -20.07
N PRO A 308 -33.66 -0.13 -20.33
CA PRO A 308 -34.80 0.29 -19.53
C PRO A 308 -34.63 -0.02 -18.05
N ASP A 309 -34.89 0.95 -17.19
CA ASP A 309 -35.02 0.74 -15.77
C ASP A 309 -36.44 0.31 -15.41
N VAL A 310 -36.56 -0.73 -14.57
CA VAL A 310 -37.85 -1.27 -14.14
C VAL A 310 -37.90 -1.23 -12.63
N ASN A 311 -38.86 -0.48 -12.09
CA ASN A 311 -39.04 -0.37 -10.65
C ASN A 311 -40.48 -0.70 -10.22
N LEU A 312 -40.63 -1.00 -8.96
CA LEU A 312 -41.91 -1.20 -8.30
C LEU A 312 -42.00 -0.24 -7.10
N THR A 313 -42.98 0.63 -7.17
CA THR A 313 -43.37 1.44 -6.00
C THR A 313 -44.70 0.95 -5.46
N ALA A 314 -44.86 0.98 -4.14
CA ALA A 314 -46.14 0.76 -3.49
C ALA A 314 -46.22 1.71 -2.29
N PHE A 315 -47.43 2.12 -1.98
CA PHE A 315 -47.70 2.96 -0.81
C PHE A 315 -48.97 2.53 -0.10
N ALA A 316 -49.00 2.75 1.20
CA ALA A 316 -50.19 2.59 2.03
C ALA A 316 -50.15 3.62 3.16
N GLY A 317 -51.27 4.29 3.40
CA GLY A 317 -51.32 5.36 4.38
C GLY A 317 -52.68 6.06 4.46
N TRP A 318 -52.64 7.30 4.87
CA TRP A 318 -53.82 8.17 5.04
C TRP A 318 -53.54 9.52 4.38
N SER A 319 -54.52 10.04 3.62
CA SER A 319 -54.47 11.37 3.01
C SER A 319 -55.82 12.05 3.21
N SER A 320 -55.83 13.28 3.72
CA SER A 320 -57.05 14.03 4.01
C SER A 320 -56.82 15.53 3.95
N LEU A 321 -57.81 16.24 3.32
CA LEU A 321 -57.89 17.69 3.37
C LEU A 321 -58.46 18.25 4.66
N LEU A 322 -58.86 17.37 5.62
CA LEU A 322 -59.39 17.71 6.93
C LEU A 322 -58.57 17.00 8.01
N LEU A 323 -57.74 17.72 8.77
CA LEU A 323 -56.91 17.15 9.83
C LEU A 323 -57.70 16.41 10.89
N SER A 324 -58.98 16.79 11.11
CA SER A 324 -59.89 16.11 12.07
C SER A 324 -60.25 14.66 11.65
N ARG A 325 -60.06 14.31 10.37
CA ARG A 325 -60.34 12.99 9.82
C ARG A 325 -59.09 12.36 9.22
N TRP A 326 -57.92 12.88 9.54
CA TRP A 326 -56.67 12.46 8.87
C TRP A 326 -56.42 10.97 9.01
N ILE A 327 -56.49 10.42 10.20
CA ILE A 327 -56.26 9.00 10.51
C ILE A 327 -57.60 8.28 10.65
N ASP A 328 -58.53 8.48 9.75
CA ASP A 328 -59.80 7.79 9.66
C ASP A 328 -59.73 6.68 8.58
N GLN A 329 -60.52 5.63 8.73
CA GLN A 329 -60.62 4.56 7.74
C GLN A 329 -61.07 5.10 6.36
N SER A 330 -61.89 6.15 6.33
CA SER A 330 -62.32 6.82 5.10
C SER A 330 -61.24 7.61 4.39
N SER A 331 -60.12 7.89 5.05
CA SER A 331 -58.95 8.60 4.51
C SER A 331 -57.82 7.67 4.10
N MET A 332 -58.01 6.34 4.23
CA MET A 332 -57.02 5.34 3.85
C MET A 332 -56.79 5.37 2.35
N THR A 333 -55.51 5.40 1.98
CA THR A 333 -55.03 5.35 0.57
C THR A 333 -53.99 4.28 0.43
N MET A 334 -54.02 3.55 -0.67
CA MET A 334 -53.00 2.55 -1.01
C MET A 334 -52.87 2.39 -2.54
N GLY A 335 -51.68 2.02 -3.00
CA GLY A 335 -51.47 1.80 -4.39
C GLY A 335 -50.21 0.98 -4.67
N VAL A 336 -50.15 0.34 -5.82
CA VAL A 336 -48.97 -0.38 -6.36
C VAL A 336 -48.79 0.08 -7.79
N ALA A 337 -47.58 0.56 -8.11
CA ALA A 337 -47.24 1.13 -9.40
C ALA A 337 -45.93 0.54 -9.94
N PRO A 338 -45.96 -0.50 -10.77
CA PRO A 338 -44.80 -0.88 -11.56
C PRO A 338 -44.54 0.22 -12.63
N ALA A 339 -43.27 0.60 -12.80
CA ALA A 339 -42.88 1.60 -13.79
C ALA A 339 -41.68 1.12 -14.61
N ILE A 340 -41.64 1.53 -15.87
CA ILE A 340 -40.53 1.30 -16.78
C ILE A 340 -40.08 2.68 -17.28
N HIS A 341 -38.79 2.98 -17.12
CA HIS A 341 -38.18 4.20 -17.62
C HIS A 341 -37.08 3.86 -18.62
N LEU A 342 -37.20 4.36 -19.85
CA LEU A 342 -36.17 4.25 -20.89
C LEU A 342 -35.83 5.65 -21.38
N PRO A 343 -34.58 6.12 -21.17
CA PRO A 343 -34.14 7.40 -21.73
C PRO A 343 -33.99 7.29 -23.27
N ILE A 344 -34.84 8.01 -24.02
CA ILE A 344 -34.80 8.02 -25.50
C ILE A 344 -33.84 9.09 -25.99
N PHE A 345 -33.81 10.23 -25.33
CA PHE A 345 -32.92 11.34 -25.67
C PHE A 345 -32.45 12.04 -24.38
N ASP A 346 -31.14 12.16 -24.21
CA ASP A 346 -30.50 12.76 -23.04
C ASP A 346 -29.34 13.71 -23.39
N ALA A 347 -29.33 14.22 -24.62
CA ALA A 347 -28.27 15.09 -25.13
C ALA A 347 -26.87 14.50 -25.06
N GLY A 348 -26.73 13.17 -25.06
CA GLY A 348 -25.46 12.45 -25.02
C GLY A 348 -24.88 12.18 -23.62
N ARG A 349 -25.62 12.46 -22.55
CA ARG A 349 -25.19 12.28 -21.16
C ARG A 349 -24.76 10.83 -20.87
N LEU A 350 -25.53 9.83 -21.25
CA LEU A 350 -25.20 8.41 -21.05
C LEU A 350 -23.94 8.01 -21.81
N ARG A 351 -23.75 8.54 -23.03
CA ARG A 351 -22.54 8.27 -23.82
C ARG A 351 -21.31 8.87 -23.14
N ALA A 352 -21.41 10.12 -22.66
CA ALA A 352 -20.33 10.77 -21.93
C ALA A 352 -19.96 10.00 -20.65
N HIS A 353 -20.93 9.50 -19.89
CA HIS A 353 -20.69 8.64 -18.71
C HIS A 353 -19.98 7.33 -19.07
N LEU A 354 -20.40 6.67 -20.18
CA LEU A 354 -19.74 5.46 -20.64
C LEU A 354 -18.29 5.72 -21.07
N ASP A 355 -18.06 6.82 -21.80
CA ASP A 355 -16.72 7.17 -22.28
C ASP A 355 -15.82 7.60 -21.10
N GLN A 356 -16.35 8.28 -20.08
CA GLN A 356 -15.66 8.56 -18.82
C GLN A 356 -15.26 7.26 -18.10
N ALA A 357 -16.18 6.28 -17.99
CA ALA A 357 -15.90 5.00 -17.35
C ALA A 357 -14.86 4.17 -18.12
N LYS A 358 -14.88 4.23 -19.47
CA LYS A 358 -13.84 3.59 -20.30
C LYS A 358 -12.47 4.26 -20.12
N ALA A 359 -12.42 5.59 -20.06
CA ALA A 359 -11.19 6.33 -19.82
C ALA A 359 -10.62 6.01 -18.42
N ALA A 360 -11.49 5.89 -17.41
CA ALA A 360 -11.09 5.44 -16.06
C ALA A 360 -10.51 4.01 -16.07
N LEU A 361 -11.06 3.10 -16.87
CA LEU A 361 -10.50 1.74 -17.03
C LEU A 361 -9.11 1.79 -17.68
N VAL A 362 -8.91 2.59 -18.73
CA VAL A 362 -7.59 2.77 -19.37
C VAL A 362 -6.58 3.36 -18.38
N SER A 363 -7.01 4.34 -17.58
CA SER A 363 -6.17 4.94 -16.52
C SER A 363 -5.78 3.90 -15.46
N ALA A 364 -6.70 3.05 -15.02
CA ALA A 364 -6.42 1.99 -14.06
C ALA A 364 -5.43 0.95 -14.63
N ASP A 365 -5.56 0.58 -15.90
CA ASP A 365 -4.61 -0.32 -16.58
C ASP A 365 -3.22 0.30 -16.71
N ALA A 366 -3.13 1.57 -17.09
CA ALA A 366 -1.86 2.29 -17.16
C ALA A 366 -1.19 2.37 -15.78
N SER A 367 -1.97 2.64 -14.72
CA SER A 367 -1.47 2.64 -13.33
C SER A 367 -0.97 1.26 -12.90
N TYR A 368 -1.65 0.18 -13.27
CA TYR A 368 -1.18 -1.18 -13.02
C TYR A 368 0.19 -1.45 -13.69
N ARG A 369 0.35 -1.03 -14.96
CA ARG A 369 1.63 -1.17 -15.68
C ARG A 369 2.74 -0.33 -15.04
N GLU A 370 2.43 0.86 -14.56
CA GLU A 370 3.38 1.71 -13.84
C GLU A 370 3.88 1.02 -12.57
N VAL A 371 2.98 0.43 -11.77
CA VAL A 371 3.32 -0.33 -10.57
C VAL A 371 4.19 -1.53 -10.93
N LEU A 372 3.88 -2.25 -12.02
CA LEU A 372 4.68 -3.38 -12.50
C LEU A 372 6.11 -2.97 -12.88
N LEU A 373 6.27 -1.92 -13.67
CA LEU A 373 7.58 -1.42 -14.07
C LEU A 373 8.39 -0.92 -12.87
N ARG A 374 7.73 -0.29 -11.90
CA ARG A 374 8.35 0.12 -10.64
C ARG A 374 8.84 -1.09 -9.84
N ALA A 375 8.02 -2.13 -9.72
CA ALA A 375 8.38 -3.37 -9.02
C ALA A 375 9.62 -4.03 -9.62
N ILE A 376 9.69 -4.11 -10.96
CA ILE A 376 10.86 -4.64 -11.67
C ILE A 376 12.11 -3.80 -11.35
N ARG A 377 12.01 -2.49 -11.50
CA ARG A 377 13.12 -1.56 -11.22
C ARG A 377 13.62 -1.65 -9.78
N GLU A 378 12.71 -1.81 -8.81
CA GLU A 378 13.09 -1.97 -7.40
C GLU A 378 13.94 -3.21 -7.16
N VAL A 379 13.55 -4.36 -7.74
CA VAL A 379 14.33 -5.60 -7.67
C VAL A 379 15.72 -5.42 -8.30
N GLU A 380 15.78 -4.83 -9.50
CA GLU A 380 17.03 -4.56 -10.20
C GLU A 380 17.97 -3.67 -9.42
N THR A 381 17.42 -2.56 -8.91
CA THR A 381 18.19 -1.59 -8.13
C THR A 381 18.76 -2.24 -6.87
N ALA A 382 17.94 -2.98 -6.12
CA ALA A 382 18.39 -3.65 -4.90
C ALA A 382 19.46 -4.72 -5.21
N GLN A 383 19.33 -5.45 -6.32
CA GLN A 383 20.32 -6.43 -6.75
C GLN A 383 21.68 -5.79 -7.09
N VAL A 384 21.66 -4.69 -7.86
CA VAL A 384 22.88 -3.97 -8.24
C VAL A 384 23.57 -3.40 -6.99
N GLN A 385 22.82 -2.79 -6.09
CA GLN A 385 23.34 -2.22 -4.85
C GLN A 385 23.96 -3.29 -3.94
N ALA A 386 23.26 -4.42 -3.73
CA ALA A 386 23.77 -5.53 -2.92
C ALA A 386 25.05 -6.13 -3.51
N ALA A 387 25.12 -6.32 -4.83
CA ALA A 387 26.29 -6.83 -5.52
C ALA A 387 27.49 -5.87 -5.44
N ALA A 388 27.25 -4.57 -5.65
CA ALA A 388 28.28 -3.54 -5.53
C ALA A 388 28.86 -3.47 -4.12
N ALA A 389 28.01 -3.47 -3.08
CA ALA A 389 28.44 -3.47 -1.68
C ALA A 389 29.26 -4.74 -1.34
N ALA A 390 28.81 -5.91 -1.77
CA ALA A 390 29.54 -7.17 -1.56
C ALA A 390 30.92 -7.15 -2.23
N GLN A 391 31.04 -6.60 -3.43
CA GLN A 391 32.33 -6.47 -4.14
C GLN A 391 33.28 -5.52 -3.41
N GLN A 392 32.80 -4.37 -2.93
CA GLN A 392 33.61 -3.42 -2.16
C GLN A 392 34.11 -4.05 -0.85
N ARG A 393 33.27 -4.79 -0.13
CA ARG A 393 33.66 -5.50 1.08
C ARG A 393 34.71 -6.57 0.80
N ALA A 394 34.60 -7.31 -0.28
CA ALA A 394 35.61 -8.30 -0.65
C ALA A 394 36.98 -7.65 -0.89
N GLN A 395 37.03 -6.49 -1.54
CA GLN A 395 38.29 -5.74 -1.73
C GLN A 395 38.84 -5.19 -0.41
N LEU A 396 37.98 -4.67 0.46
CA LEU A 396 38.40 -4.18 1.77
C LEU A 396 38.94 -5.29 2.67
N ALA A 397 38.35 -6.48 2.63
CA ALA A 397 38.87 -7.65 3.35
C ALA A 397 40.31 -8.01 2.95
N LEU A 398 40.66 -7.93 1.67
CA LEU A 398 42.05 -8.14 1.19
C LEU A 398 42.99 -7.07 1.71
N ARG A 399 42.59 -5.79 1.64
CA ARG A 399 43.38 -4.65 2.17
C ARG A 399 43.59 -4.77 3.68
N LEU A 400 42.54 -5.08 4.44
CA LEU A 400 42.62 -5.27 5.89
C LEU A 400 43.57 -6.43 6.26
N ALA A 401 43.49 -7.58 5.54
CA ALA A 401 44.39 -8.68 5.75
C ALA A 401 45.88 -8.31 5.47
N GLN A 402 46.15 -7.43 4.50
CA GLN A 402 47.48 -6.91 4.24
C GLN A 402 47.96 -5.97 5.37
N ALA A 403 47.11 -5.03 5.82
CA ALA A 403 47.42 -4.12 6.91
C ALA A 403 47.69 -4.87 8.23
N GLN A 404 46.90 -5.93 8.53
CA GLN A 404 47.10 -6.79 9.69
C GLN A 404 48.44 -7.52 9.63
N ARG A 405 48.80 -8.13 8.48
CA ARG A 405 50.11 -8.78 8.28
C ARG A 405 51.27 -7.80 8.40
N HIS A 406 51.09 -6.57 7.90
CA HIS A 406 52.08 -5.51 8.07
C HIS A 406 52.21 -5.11 9.52
N GLY A 407 51.11 -4.90 10.24
CA GLY A 407 51.08 -4.56 11.66
C GLY A 407 51.78 -5.64 12.56
N ALA A 408 51.53 -6.92 12.25
CA ALA A 408 52.21 -8.02 12.98
C ALA A 408 53.74 -7.94 12.83
N ARG A 409 54.24 -7.66 11.60
CA ARG A 409 55.68 -7.48 11.37
C ARG A 409 56.24 -6.22 12.05
N LEU A 410 55.49 -5.11 12.06
CA LEU A 410 55.88 -3.90 12.79
C LEU A 410 56.02 -4.13 14.29
N MET A 411 55.07 -4.85 14.91
CA MET A 411 55.14 -5.21 16.35
C MET A 411 56.34 -6.10 16.67
N GLN A 412 56.66 -7.10 15.81
CA GLN A 412 57.85 -7.92 15.98
C GLN A 412 59.16 -7.11 15.89
N ARG A 413 59.23 -6.18 14.90
CA ARG A 413 60.38 -5.30 14.76
C ARG A 413 60.50 -4.32 15.90
N GLN A 414 59.40 -3.80 16.42
CA GLN A 414 59.39 -2.90 17.60
C GLN A 414 59.91 -3.66 18.82
N ALA A 415 59.46 -4.89 19.07
CA ALA A 415 59.96 -5.72 20.17
C ALA A 415 61.47 -6.02 20.09
N ALA A 416 62.01 -6.08 18.84
CA ALA A 416 63.43 -6.22 18.58
C ALA A 416 64.22 -4.89 18.59
N GLY A 417 63.57 -3.76 18.90
CA GLY A 417 64.19 -2.42 18.85
C GLY A 417 64.45 -1.87 17.45
N LEU A 418 63.93 -2.53 16.40
CA LEU A 418 64.17 -2.21 14.98
C LEU A 418 63.10 -1.36 14.33
N SER A 419 62.03 -1.00 15.07
CA SER A 419 60.91 -0.15 14.59
C SER A 419 60.41 0.76 15.68
N ASP A 420 59.87 1.89 15.28
CA ASP A 420 59.27 2.91 16.12
C ASP A 420 57.85 2.57 16.54
N ALA A 421 57.46 2.87 17.77
CA ALA A 421 56.10 2.78 18.30
C ALA A 421 55.08 3.55 17.43
N ARG A 422 55.51 4.68 16.83
CA ARG A 422 54.67 5.45 15.93
C ARG A 422 54.21 4.62 14.72
N ALA A 423 55.09 3.84 14.10
CA ALA A 423 54.75 3.03 12.92
C ALA A 423 53.69 1.96 13.27
N VAL A 424 53.68 1.45 14.50
CA VAL A 424 52.65 0.52 14.99
C VAL A 424 51.31 1.25 15.17
N LEU A 425 51.30 2.45 15.78
CA LEU A 425 50.08 3.23 15.98
C LEU A 425 49.47 3.71 14.66
N ASP A 426 50.32 4.19 13.75
CA ASP A 426 49.87 4.60 12.39
C ASP A 426 49.21 3.41 11.63
N ASN A 427 49.77 2.21 11.70
CA ASN A 427 49.17 1.02 11.10
C ASN A 427 47.87 0.59 11.81
N GLN A 428 47.74 0.72 13.13
CA GLN A 428 46.51 0.46 13.85
C GLN A 428 45.38 1.45 13.47
N LEU A 429 45.73 2.72 13.27
CA LEU A 429 44.82 3.74 12.76
C LEU A 429 44.36 3.43 11.32
N GLU A 430 45.30 2.98 10.45
CA GLU A 430 44.97 2.51 9.09
C GLU A 430 43.99 1.33 9.11
N GLN A 431 44.27 0.29 9.94
CA GLN A 431 43.37 -0.84 10.12
C GLN A 431 41.97 -0.39 10.58
N SER A 432 41.90 0.53 11.53
CA SER A 432 40.63 1.06 12.03
C SER A 432 39.84 1.82 10.94
N SER A 433 40.52 2.56 10.04
CA SER A 433 39.90 3.22 8.91
C SER A 433 39.35 2.23 7.89
N LEU A 434 40.06 1.14 7.63
CA LEU A 434 39.59 0.06 6.76
C LEU A 434 38.38 -0.68 7.31
N ILE A 435 38.34 -0.88 8.65
CA ILE A 435 37.18 -1.46 9.32
C ILE A 435 35.96 -0.53 9.23
N GLU A 436 36.16 0.78 9.42
CA GLU A 436 35.08 1.78 9.28
C GLU A 436 34.47 1.77 7.86
N LEU A 437 35.29 1.68 6.83
CA LEU A 437 34.82 1.52 5.46
C LEU A 437 34.08 0.19 5.23
N ASP A 438 34.52 -0.92 5.84
CA ASP A 438 33.79 -2.20 5.74
C ASP A 438 32.44 -2.14 6.46
N GLU A 439 32.34 -1.47 7.61
CA GLU A 439 31.07 -1.25 8.31
C GLU A 439 30.10 -0.40 7.49
N HIS A 440 30.57 0.62 6.79
CA HIS A 440 29.75 1.40 5.85
C HIS A 440 29.19 0.51 4.74
N TRP A 441 30.03 -0.27 4.06
CA TRP A 441 29.57 -1.15 2.98
C TRP A 441 28.74 -2.34 3.51
N LEU A 442 28.95 -2.78 4.76
CA LEU A 442 28.06 -3.73 5.42
C LEU A 442 26.66 -3.16 5.59
N GLN A 443 26.54 -1.89 6.02
CA GLN A 443 25.27 -1.21 6.14
C GLN A 443 24.56 -1.14 4.78
N GLU A 444 25.24 -0.68 3.74
CA GLU A 444 24.70 -0.60 2.39
C GLU A 444 24.22 -1.99 1.89
N GLN A 445 25.00 -3.04 2.12
CA GLN A 445 24.65 -4.39 1.76
C GLN A 445 23.38 -4.88 2.48
N LEU A 446 23.28 -4.65 3.79
CA LEU A 446 22.14 -5.06 4.61
C LEU A 446 20.87 -4.30 4.20
N LEU A 447 20.96 -2.99 3.99
CA LEU A 447 19.84 -2.18 3.52
C LEU A 447 19.37 -2.58 2.12
N ALA A 448 20.31 -2.87 1.20
CA ALA A 448 19.97 -3.40 -0.12
C ALA A 448 19.28 -4.78 -0.04
N GLN A 449 19.67 -5.63 0.92
CA GLN A 449 19.00 -6.91 1.15
C GLN A 449 17.57 -6.72 1.70
N VAL A 450 17.35 -5.78 2.60
CA VAL A 450 15.99 -5.44 3.07
C VAL A 450 15.15 -4.88 1.92
N ALA A 451 15.70 -3.97 1.12
CA ALA A 451 15.04 -3.44 -0.07
C ALA A 451 14.71 -4.54 -1.09
N MET A 452 15.59 -5.56 -1.25
CA MET A 452 15.32 -6.73 -2.08
C MET A 452 14.15 -7.55 -1.56
N VAL A 453 14.08 -7.80 -0.25
CA VAL A 453 12.94 -8.51 0.38
C VAL A 453 11.64 -7.74 0.15
N GLU A 454 11.65 -6.43 0.34
CA GLU A 454 10.51 -5.54 0.10
C GLU A 454 10.10 -5.57 -1.38
N ALA A 455 11.05 -5.46 -2.31
CA ALA A 455 10.81 -5.52 -3.75
C ALA A 455 10.25 -6.88 -4.22
N LEU A 456 10.61 -7.96 -3.53
CA LEU A 456 10.07 -9.31 -3.75
C LEU A 456 8.70 -9.52 -3.07
N GLY A 457 8.15 -8.51 -2.37
CA GLY A 457 6.84 -8.54 -1.76
C GLY A 457 6.81 -8.88 -0.27
N GLY A 458 7.95 -8.86 0.43
CA GLY A 458 8.01 -8.98 1.90
C GLY A 458 7.46 -10.28 2.49
N GLY A 459 7.26 -11.32 1.67
CA GLY A 459 6.61 -12.56 2.08
C GLY A 459 5.08 -12.58 1.89
N PHE A 460 4.53 -11.55 1.25
CA PHE A 460 3.12 -11.51 0.87
C PHE A 460 2.76 -12.70 -0.03
N ALA A 461 1.62 -13.31 0.23
CA ALA A 461 0.99 -14.29 -0.65
C ALA A 461 -0.51 -13.97 -0.75
N VAL A 462 -1.05 -13.97 -1.96
CA VAL A 462 -2.49 -13.84 -2.16
C VAL A 462 -3.17 -15.07 -1.56
N THR A 463 -3.72 -14.94 -0.36
CA THR A 463 -4.63 -15.92 0.17
C THR A 463 -5.96 -15.75 -0.56
N GLU A 464 -6.36 -16.71 -1.38
CA GLU A 464 -7.71 -16.73 -1.95
C GLU A 464 -8.70 -16.68 -0.80
N SER A 465 -9.50 -15.59 -0.75
CA SER A 465 -10.53 -15.44 0.27
C SER A 465 -11.49 -16.63 0.19
N PRO A 466 -11.88 -17.26 1.32
CA PRO A 466 -12.73 -18.45 1.33
C PRO A 466 -14.13 -18.25 0.71
N CYS A 467 -14.46 -17.04 0.29
CA CYS A 467 -15.73 -16.70 -0.35
C CYS A 467 -15.92 -17.31 -1.75
N CYS A 468 -14.86 -17.81 -2.43
CA CYS A 468 -14.94 -18.42 -3.77
C CYS A 468 -14.77 -19.95 -3.76
N ALA A 469 -14.38 -20.56 -2.66
CA ALA A 469 -14.16 -22.02 -2.57
C ALA A 469 -15.44 -22.87 -2.54
N GLY A 470 -16.62 -22.24 -2.36
CA GLY A 470 -17.90 -22.96 -2.21
C GLY A 470 -18.56 -23.48 -3.49
N LYS A 471 -18.04 -23.18 -4.69
CA LYS A 471 -18.70 -23.57 -5.95
C LYS A 471 -17.98 -24.60 -6.81
N ALA A 472 -16.77 -25.00 -6.47
CA ALA A 472 -16.01 -25.96 -7.28
C ALA A 472 -16.24 -27.44 -6.88
N THR A 473 -16.79 -27.71 -5.70
CA THR A 473 -16.95 -29.10 -5.18
C THR A 473 -18.30 -29.77 -5.44
N GLN A 474 -19.29 -29.07 -5.99
CA GLN A 474 -20.61 -29.64 -6.25
C GLN A 474 -20.82 -30.15 -7.69
N ARG A 475 -19.83 -30.13 -8.57
CA ARG A 475 -20.00 -30.56 -9.98
C ARG A 475 -19.45 -31.93 -10.29
N LYS A 476 -18.99 -32.71 -9.30
CA LYS A 476 -18.44 -34.10 -9.52
C LYS A 476 -19.22 -35.25 -8.92
N SER A 477 -20.47 -35.07 -8.48
CA SER A 477 -21.26 -36.16 -7.89
C SER A 477 -22.55 -36.51 -8.65
N HIS A 478 -22.66 -36.19 -9.95
CA HIS A 478 -23.86 -36.57 -10.74
C HIS A 478 -23.55 -37.36 -12.03
N ASP A 479 -22.37 -37.98 -12.10
CA ASP A 479 -22.09 -39.01 -13.11
C ASP A 479 -21.47 -40.24 -12.43
N ARG A 480 -22.36 -41.02 -11.84
CA ARG A 480 -22.23 -42.49 -11.64
C ARG A 480 -23.60 -43.10 -11.41
#